data_2629749533e3d5cddc5f3613c5650974
#
_entry.id   2629749533e3d5cddc5f3613c5650974
#
_cell.length_a   1.000
_cell.length_b   1.000
_cell.length_c   1.000
_cell.angle_alpha   90.00
_cell.angle_beta   90.00
_cell.angle_gamma   90.00
#
_symmetry.space_group_name_H-M   'P 1'
#
loop_
_entity.id
_entity.type
_entity.pdbx_description
1 polymer ?
#
loop_
_entity_poly.entity_id
_entity_poly.type
_entity_poly.pdbx_seq_one_letter_code
_entity_poly.pdbx_strand_id
1 'polypeptide(L)'
;PGAHLKVTDEDGNVVDEWVSTEEAHVIKELVVGKTYTMTETKPADGYVTAESIEFTIENTAEIQKHEMKDDVTKVQISKTDITGDQEIPGAKLTILDENDQVVESWTSTEEPHYVEKLPIGRYTLREEQAPKGFILTADVSFEVKDTGEIQTVVMKDDTAKGKVILNKTDKETGEPLKGVEFELRDSKGKVLETLKTDAAGHAESSLYEIAEYKDGKFAGEKKYYLVETKTLDGYTLDETEHEVVFAYKDDSTPIVEVTFDLTNDKPEVPQTTEGTPGTPSAGNPKTGDETNLW
;
A
#
# COMPACT_ATOMS: atom_id res chain seq x y z
N PRO A 1 -33.29 -24.32 -6.26
CA PRO A 1 -34.42 -23.60 -5.69
C PRO A 1 -34.25 -22.09 -5.81
N GLY A 2 -35.37 -21.35 -6.03
CA GLY A 2 -35.39 -19.89 -6.09
C GLY A 2 -35.33 -19.29 -7.50
N ALA A 3 -35.12 -20.06 -8.53
CA ALA A 3 -35.18 -19.59 -9.92
C ALA A 3 -36.63 -19.39 -10.36
N HIS A 4 -36.93 -18.32 -11.08
CA HIS A 4 -38.22 -18.04 -11.65
C HIS A 4 -38.26 -18.56 -13.08
N LEU A 5 -39.16 -19.48 -13.33
CA LEU A 5 -39.31 -20.19 -14.59
C LEU A 5 -40.72 -19.96 -15.16
N LYS A 6 -40.79 -19.89 -16.49
CA LYS A 6 -42.04 -19.89 -17.21
C LYS A 6 -41.98 -20.81 -18.41
N VAL A 7 -43.12 -21.37 -18.80
CA VAL A 7 -43.34 -22.11 -20.04
C VAL A 7 -44.29 -21.36 -20.93
N THR A 8 -43.93 -21.17 -22.19
CA THR A 8 -44.78 -20.55 -23.21
C THR A 8 -45.08 -21.55 -24.33
N ASP A 9 -46.23 -21.38 -24.97
CA ASP A 9 -46.58 -22.10 -26.21
C ASP A 9 -45.93 -21.47 -27.44
N GLU A 10 -46.20 -22.04 -28.64
CA GLU A 10 -45.68 -21.58 -29.94
C GLU A 10 -46.12 -20.14 -30.29
N ASP A 11 -47.22 -19.65 -29.72
CA ASP A 11 -47.77 -18.30 -29.93
C ASP A 11 -47.21 -17.29 -28.89
N GLY A 12 -46.37 -17.74 -27.96
CA GLY A 12 -45.79 -16.95 -26.89
C GLY A 12 -46.68 -16.72 -25.68
N ASN A 13 -47.84 -17.42 -25.60
CA ASN A 13 -48.69 -17.33 -24.42
C ASN A 13 -48.11 -18.13 -23.26
N VAL A 14 -48.15 -17.52 -22.06
CA VAL A 14 -47.67 -18.20 -20.84
C VAL A 14 -48.65 -19.34 -20.49
N VAL A 15 -48.09 -20.54 -20.40
CA VAL A 15 -48.83 -21.77 -20.05
C VAL A 15 -48.70 -22.07 -18.56
N ASP A 16 -47.51 -21.84 -18.01
CA ASP A 16 -47.25 -22.03 -16.58
C ASP A 16 -46.07 -21.13 -16.16
N GLU A 17 -46.08 -20.75 -14.87
CA GLU A 17 -45.03 -19.93 -14.26
C GLU A 17 -44.89 -20.31 -12.78
N TRP A 18 -43.63 -20.54 -12.33
CA TRP A 18 -43.36 -20.95 -10.95
C TRP A 18 -41.98 -20.51 -10.46
N VAL A 19 -41.76 -20.65 -9.16
CA VAL A 19 -40.44 -20.56 -8.55
C VAL A 19 -39.93 -21.95 -8.24
N SER A 20 -38.72 -22.28 -8.67
CA SER A 20 -38.14 -23.62 -8.48
C SER A 20 -37.96 -23.95 -6.99
N THR A 21 -38.18 -25.21 -6.65
CA THR A 21 -37.97 -25.78 -5.32
C THR A 21 -37.03 -27.00 -5.42
N GLU A 22 -36.84 -27.72 -4.33
CA GLU A 22 -36.07 -28.97 -4.34
C GLU A 22 -36.84 -30.11 -5.06
N GLU A 23 -38.13 -29.94 -5.27
CA GLU A 23 -38.96 -30.90 -5.97
C GLU A 23 -39.21 -30.46 -7.41
N ALA A 24 -39.31 -31.45 -8.34
CA ALA A 24 -39.63 -31.17 -9.73
C ALA A 24 -41.06 -30.59 -9.84
N HIS A 25 -41.20 -29.51 -10.60
CA HIS A 25 -42.50 -28.93 -10.96
C HIS A 25 -43.18 -29.79 -12.02
N VAL A 26 -44.48 -29.98 -11.89
CA VAL A 26 -45.27 -30.83 -12.80
C VAL A 26 -46.33 -29.98 -13.49
N ILE A 27 -46.19 -29.84 -14.82
CA ILE A 27 -47.14 -29.17 -15.68
C ILE A 27 -48.09 -30.24 -16.25
N LYS A 28 -49.38 -29.99 -16.18
CA LYS A 28 -50.42 -30.91 -16.67
C LYS A 28 -51.12 -30.32 -17.89
N GLU A 29 -51.75 -31.22 -18.68
CA GLU A 29 -52.64 -30.84 -19.79
C GLU A 29 -51.94 -30.12 -20.96
N LEU A 30 -50.62 -30.36 -21.16
CA LEU A 30 -49.92 -29.91 -22.36
C LEU A 30 -50.39 -30.69 -23.60
N VAL A 31 -50.48 -30.03 -24.75
CA VAL A 31 -51.02 -30.61 -25.99
C VAL A 31 -49.96 -31.43 -26.71
N VAL A 32 -50.27 -32.72 -26.98
CA VAL A 32 -49.38 -33.60 -27.74
C VAL A 32 -49.08 -33.04 -29.12
N GLY A 33 -47.84 -33.10 -29.55
CA GLY A 33 -47.32 -32.62 -30.82
C GLY A 33 -47.06 -31.11 -30.88
N LYS A 34 -47.32 -30.39 -29.78
CA LYS A 34 -46.96 -28.96 -29.67
C LYS A 34 -45.62 -28.78 -29.03
N THR A 35 -44.92 -27.73 -29.46
CA THR A 35 -43.61 -27.31 -28.92
C THR A 35 -43.83 -26.19 -27.89
N TYR A 36 -43.09 -26.27 -26.83
CA TYR A 36 -43.09 -25.29 -25.72
C TYR A 36 -41.68 -24.82 -25.45
N THR A 37 -41.56 -23.60 -24.97
CA THR A 37 -40.30 -23.01 -24.55
C THR A 37 -40.30 -22.80 -23.05
N MET A 38 -39.34 -23.40 -22.35
CA MET A 38 -39.10 -23.12 -20.93
C MET A 38 -37.96 -22.08 -20.83
N THR A 39 -38.26 -20.98 -20.13
CA THR A 39 -37.36 -19.85 -19.95
C THR A 39 -37.16 -19.54 -18.47
N GLU A 40 -35.95 -19.32 -18.05
CA GLU A 40 -35.66 -18.76 -16.75
C GLU A 40 -35.74 -17.22 -16.87
N THR A 41 -36.61 -16.60 -16.08
CA THR A 41 -36.83 -15.14 -16.07
C THR A 41 -36.05 -14.42 -15.00
N LYS A 42 -35.63 -15.16 -13.97
CA LYS A 42 -34.74 -14.70 -12.91
C LYS A 42 -33.99 -15.90 -12.35
N PRO A 43 -32.68 -15.91 -12.32
CA PRO A 43 -31.90 -16.99 -11.71
C PRO A 43 -32.05 -17.00 -10.19
N ALA A 44 -31.74 -18.13 -9.58
CA ALA A 44 -31.55 -18.22 -8.14
C ALA A 44 -30.34 -17.40 -7.70
N ASP A 45 -30.31 -16.96 -6.44
CA ASP A 45 -29.21 -16.17 -5.90
C ASP A 45 -27.87 -16.92 -6.03
N GLY A 46 -26.89 -16.28 -6.65
CA GLY A 46 -25.57 -16.84 -6.91
C GLY A 46 -25.48 -17.70 -8.18
N TYR A 47 -26.53 -17.78 -8.95
CA TYR A 47 -26.56 -18.51 -10.24
C TYR A 47 -26.72 -17.54 -11.41
N VAL A 48 -26.41 -18.02 -12.59
CA VAL A 48 -26.49 -17.30 -13.86
C VAL A 48 -27.73 -17.75 -14.59
N THR A 49 -28.42 -16.83 -15.25
CA THR A 49 -29.62 -17.16 -16.03
C THR A 49 -29.32 -18.24 -17.06
N ALA A 50 -30.05 -19.34 -16.99
CA ALA A 50 -29.93 -20.46 -17.93
C ALA A 50 -30.45 -20.10 -19.31
N GLU A 51 -29.91 -20.75 -20.34
CA GLU A 51 -30.46 -20.66 -21.69
C GLU A 51 -31.81 -21.32 -21.74
N SER A 52 -32.77 -20.72 -22.50
CA SER A 52 -34.07 -21.28 -22.73
C SER A 52 -33.99 -22.63 -23.45
N ILE A 53 -34.88 -23.56 -23.08
CA ILE A 53 -34.97 -24.85 -23.76
C ILE A 53 -36.32 -25.01 -24.45
N GLU A 54 -36.29 -25.58 -25.64
CA GLU A 54 -37.49 -25.97 -26.38
C GLU A 54 -37.73 -27.46 -26.24
N PHE A 55 -38.99 -27.86 -26.09
CA PHE A 55 -39.37 -29.25 -26.02
C PHE A 55 -40.76 -29.49 -26.65
N THR A 56 -40.91 -30.63 -27.30
CA THR A 56 -42.17 -31.01 -27.94
C THR A 56 -42.79 -32.14 -27.14
N ILE A 57 -44.12 -32.07 -26.89
CA ILE A 57 -44.84 -33.11 -26.16
C ILE A 57 -45.09 -34.32 -27.07
N GLU A 58 -44.50 -35.45 -26.68
CA GLU A 58 -44.68 -36.73 -27.36
C GLU A 58 -45.96 -37.43 -26.92
N ASN A 59 -46.52 -38.25 -27.82
CA ASN A 59 -47.68 -39.09 -27.54
C ASN A 59 -47.28 -40.33 -26.73
N THR A 60 -47.07 -40.16 -25.43
CA THR A 60 -46.68 -41.24 -24.52
C THR A 60 -47.48 -41.11 -23.20
N ALA A 61 -47.69 -42.23 -22.50
CA ALA A 61 -48.22 -42.24 -21.16
C ALA A 61 -47.18 -41.99 -20.06
N GLU A 62 -45.92 -41.93 -20.44
CA GLU A 62 -44.78 -41.68 -19.51
C GLU A 62 -44.65 -40.20 -19.20
N ILE A 63 -44.16 -39.89 -17.99
CA ILE A 63 -43.82 -38.51 -17.61
C ILE A 63 -42.57 -38.11 -18.38
N GLN A 64 -42.67 -37.05 -19.19
CA GLN A 64 -41.56 -36.48 -19.92
C GLN A 64 -40.82 -35.49 -19.00
N LYS A 65 -39.49 -35.62 -18.90
CA LYS A 65 -38.65 -34.78 -18.03
C LYS A 65 -37.77 -33.86 -18.86
N HIS A 66 -37.81 -32.60 -18.52
CA HIS A 66 -36.94 -31.57 -19.11
C HIS A 66 -36.20 -30.90 -17.97
N GLU A 67 -34.88 -30.75 -18.12
CA GLU A 67 -33.96 -30.21 -17.11
C GLU A 67 -33.32 -28.95 -17.65
N MET A 68 -33.34 -27.88 -16.88
CA MET A 68 -32.55 -26.68 -17.10
C MET A 68 -31.43 -26.64 -16.09
N LYS A 69 -30.23 -26.25 -16.51
CA LYS A 69 -29.01 -26.21 -15.67
C LYS A 69 -28.42 -24.83 -15.71
N ASP A 70 -28.17 -24.29 -14.53
CA ASP A 70 -27.57 -22.99 -14.35
C ASP A 70 -26.08 -23.17 -14.05
N ASP A 71 -25.26 -22.25 -14.53
CA ASP A 71 -23.91 -22.05 -14.00
C ASP A 71 -23.95 -21.15 -12.79
N VAL A 72 -22.82 -21.00 -12.08
CA VAL A 72 -22.69 -20.12 -10.93
C VAL A 72 -21.96 -18.84 -11.32
N THR A 73 -22.21 -17.74 -10.61
CA THR A 73 -21.37 -16.56 -10.70
C THR A 73 -19.99 -16.85 -10.10
N LYS A 74 -18.94 -16.29 -10.68
CA LYS A 74 -17.54 -16.50 -10.27
C LYS A 74 -16.81 -15.17 -10.22
N VAL A 75 -16.26 -14.83 -9.07
CA VAL A 75 -15.47 -13.60 -8.87
C VAL A 75 -14.07 -13.99 -8.38
N GLN A 76 -13.06 -13.43 -9.03
CA GLN A 76 -11.66 -13.53 -8.61
C GLN A 76 -11.21 -12.17 -8.09
N ILE A 77 -10.72 -12.12 -6.87
CA ILE A 77 -10.27 -10.89 -6.22
C ILE A 77 -8.78 -10.97 -5.98
N SER A 78 -8.04 -10.05 -6.60
CA SER A 78 -6.60 -9.88 -6.43
C SER A 78 -6.31 -8.67 -5.54
N LYS A 79 -5.46 -8.86 -4.55
CA LYS A 79 -4.89 -7.81 -3.71
C LYS A 79 -3.42 -7.66 -4.07
N THR A 80 -3.07 -6.61 -4.82
CA THR A 80 -1.73 -6.46 -5.40
C THR A 80 -1.04 -5.18 -4.96
N ASP A 81 0.27 -5.09 -5.20
CA ASP A 81 1.00 -3.85 -5.12
C ASP A 81 0.56 -2.85 -6.22
N ILE A 82 1.06 -1.63 -6.16
CA ILE A 82 0.68 -0.57 -7.10
C ILE A 82 1.03 -0.92 -8.56
N THR A 83 2.01 -1.80 -8.81
CA THR A 83 2.38 -2.26 -10.16
C THR A 83 1.35 -3.24 -10.70
N GLY A 84 0.72 -4.02 -9.83
CA GLY A 84 -0.25 -5.06 -10.16
C GLY A 84 0.37 -6.42 -10.49
N ASP A 85 1.69 -6.57 -10.30
CA ASP A 85 2.43 -7.77 -10.68
C ASP A 85 2.56 -8.78 -9.54
N GLN A 86 2.36 -8.34 -8.30
CA GLN A 86 2.60 -9.14 -7.10
C GLN A 86 1.37 -9.13 -6.17
N GLU A 87 0.85 -10.30 -5.84
CA GLU A 87 -0.14 -10.43 -4.76
C GLU A 87 0.49 -10.04 -3.40
N ILE A 88 -0.28 -9.33 -2.58
CA ILE A 88 0.12 -8.87 -1.24
C ILE A 88 -0.62 -9.70 -0.19
N PRO A 89 0.06 -10.62 0.51
CA PRO A 89 -0.57 -11.37 1.60
C PRO A 89 -0.65 -10.58 2.89
N GLY A 90 -1.70 -10.84 3.67
CA GLY A 90 -1.88 -10.30 5.02
C GLY A 90 -2.82 -9.09 5.12
N ALA A 91 -3.40 -8.60 4.03
CA ALA A 91 -4.48 -7.62 4.05
C ALA A 91 -5.76 -8.24 4.60
N LYS A 92 -6.49 -7.54 5.47
CA LYS A 92 -7.84 -7.94 5.87
C LYS A 92 -8.86 -7.28 4.96
N LEU A 93 -9.60 -8.10 4.24
CA LEU A 93 -10.53 -7.69 3.20
C LEU A 93 -11.94 -8.12 3.54
N THR A 94 -12.91 -7.31 3.14
CA THR A 94 -14.34 -7.55 3.35
C THR A 94 -15.12 -7.18 2.09
N ILE A 95 -16.04 -8.06 1.67
CA ILE A 95 -17.07 -7.73 0.68
C ILE A 95 -18.30 -7.27 1.41
N LEU A 96 -18.82 -6.11 1.02
CA LEU A 96 -20.07 -5.54 1.50
C LEU A 96 -21.09 -5.54 0.36
N ASP A 97 -22.36 -5.81 0.69
CA ASP A 97 -23.47 -5.63 -0.23
C ASP A 97 -23.87 -4.14 -0.36
N GLU A 98 -24.92 -3.86 -1.13
CA GLU A 98 -25.43 -2.49 -1.35
C GLU A 98 -26.04 -1.83 -0.09
N ASN A 99 -26.24 -2.60 0.99
CA ASN A 99 -26.74 -2.12 2.28
C ASN A 99 -25.62 -2.07 3.34
N ASP A 100 -24.34 -2.12 2.92
CA ASP A 100 -23.16 -2.19 3.79
C ASP A 100 -23.15 -3.41 4.73
N GLN A 101 -23.88 -4.50 4.38
CA GLN A 101 -23.83 -5.74 5.14
C GLN A 101 -22.64 -6.59 4.69
N VAL A 102 -21.94 -7.16 5.65
CA VAL A 102 -20.81 -8.05 5.38
C VAL A 102 -21.29 -9.33 4.72
N VAL A 103 -20.79 -9.59 3.51
CA VAL A 103 -21.05 -10.82 2.76
C VAL A 103 -19.96 -11.85 3.02
N GLU A 104 -18.70 -11.43 2.97
CA GLU A 104 -17.54 -12.27 3.19
C GLU A 104 -16.37 -11.45 3.73
N SER A 105 -15.51 -12.07 4.56
CA SER A 105 -14.26 -11.47 5.04
C SER A 105 -13.15 -12.51 5.05
N TRP A 106 -11.94 -12.11 4.62
CA TRP A 106 -10.77 -13.00 4.60
C TRP A 106 -9.47 -12.21 4.79
N THR A 107 -8.37 -12.94 4.88
CA THR A 107 -7.03 -12.37 4.82
C THR A 107 -6.40 -12.75 3.48
N SER A 108 -5.86 -11.76 2.74
CA SER A 108 -5.20 -12.00 1.46
C SER A 108 -4.01 -12.95 1.58
N THR A 109 -3.74 -13.68 0.51
CA THR A 109 -2.65 -14.66 0.41
C THR A 109 -1.75 -14.32 -0.79
N GLU A 110 -0.83 -15.20 -1.14
CA GLU A 110 0.01 -15.10 -2.34
C GLU A 110 -0.77 -15.45 -3.63
N GLU A 111 -2.03 -15.87 -3.49
CA GLU A 111 -2.93 -16.23 -4.59
C GLU A 111 -4.20 -15.38 -4.52
N PRO A 112 -4.85 -15.11 -5.66
CA PRO A 112 -6.14 -14.43 -5.68
C PRO A 112 -7.20 -15.20 -4.87
N HIS A 113 -8.13 -14.49 -4.29
CA HIS A 113 -9.28 -15.06 -3.59
C HIS A 113 -10.44 -15.32 -4.56
N TYR A 114 -11.05 -16.50 -4.51
CA TYR A 114 -12.17 -16.89 -5.33
C TYR A 114 -13.45 -16.94 -4.52
N VAL A 115 -14.49 -16.27 -5.05
CA VAL A 115 -15.84 -16.29 -4.50
C VAL A 115 -16.78 -16.85 -5.57
N GLU A 116 -17.49 -17.92 -5.24
CA GLU A 116 -18.54 -18.49 -6.08
C GLU A 116 -19.91 -18.21 -5.48
N LYS A 117 -20.92 -18.16 -6.34
CA LYS A 117 -22.34 -17.95 -5.94
C LYS A 117 -22.60 -16.63 -5.23
N LEU A 118 -21.83 -15.58 -5.55
CA LEU A 118 -22.17 -14.24 -5.12
C LEU A 118 -23.39 -13.76 -5.96
N PRO A 119 -24.51 -13.37 -5.35
CA PRO A 119 -25.68 -12.92 -6.10
C PRO A 119 -25.36 -11.81 -7.09
N ILE A 120 -26.06 -11.77 -8.24
CA ILE A 120 -25.95 -10.68 -9.20
C ILE A 120 -26.31 -9.37 -8.52
N GLY A 121 -25.43 -8.36 -8.60
CA GLY A 121 -25.64 -7.09 -7.91
C GLY A 121 -24.37 -6.26 -7.74
N ARG A 122 -24.48 -5.19 -6.97
CA ARG A 122 -23.37 -4.28 -6.67
C ARG A 122 -22.80 -4.56 -5.29
N TYR A 123 -21.46 -4.47 -5.22
CA TYR A 123 -20.69 -4.75 -4.02
C TYR A 123 -19.59 -3.73 -3.83
N THR A 124 -19.10 -3.66 -2.61
CA THR A 124 -17.92 -2.89 -2.24
C THR A 124 -16.88 -3.82 -1.63
N LEU A 125 -15.69 -3.83 -2.19
CA LEU A 125 -14.51 -4.44 -1.58
C LEU A 125 -13.84 -3.40 -0.71
N ARG A 126 -13.72 -3.68 0.58
CA ARG A 126 -13.09 -2.83 1.60
C ARG A 126 -11.86 -3.49 2.17
N GLU A 127 -10.82 -2.71 2.36
CA GLU A 127 -9.67 -3.11 3.15
C GLU A 127 -9.85 -2.59 4.58
N GLU A 128 -9.92 -3.51 5.54
CA GLU A 128 -10.06 -3.19 6.96
C GLU A 128 -8.69 -2.96 7.62
N GLN A 129 -7.64 -3.56 7.06
CA GLN A 129 -6.26 -3.44 7.51
C GLN A 129 -5.30 -3.79 6.39
N ALA A 130 -4.36 -2.88 6.08
CA ALA A 130 -3.27 -3.17 5.17
C ALA A 130 -2.15 -3.97 5.83
N PRO A 131 -1.37 -4.75 5.08
CA PRO A 131 -0.20 -5.45 5.60
C PRO A 131 0.88 -4.46 6.03
N LYS A 132 1.77 -4.91 6.93
CA LYS A 132 2.89 -4.08 7.41
C LYS A 132 3.72 -3.51 6.23
N GLY A 133 3.94 -2.21 6.25
CA GLY A 133 4.69 -1.48 5.23
C GLY A 133 3.83 -0.90 4.12
N PHE A 134 2.58 -1.32 4.01
CA PHE A 134 1.61 -0.81 3.05
C PHE A 134 0.65 0.18 3.69
N ILE A 135 -0.04 0.94 2.86
CA ILE A 135 -1.01 1.96 3.26
C ILE A 135 -2.40 1.52 2.87
N LEU A 136 -3.33 1.73 3.80
CA LEU A 136 -4.75 1.44 3.59
C LEU A 136 -5.26 2.14 2.33
N THR A 137 -5.88 1.38 1.43
CA THR A 137 -6.41 1.91 0.18
C THR A 137 -7.91 2.20 0.28
N ALA A 138 -8.42 2.98 -0.69
CA ALA A 138 -9.84 3.29 -0.77
C ALA A 138 -10.66 2.07 -1.21
N ASP A 139 -11.94 2.04 -0.81
CA ASP A 139 -12.90 1.03 -1.23
C ASP A 139 -12.99 0.92 -2.76
N VAL A 140 -13.15 -0.31 -3.26
CA VAL A 140 -13.35 -0.62 -4.67
C VAL A 140 -14.78 -1.12 -4.87
N SER A 141 -15.58 -0.35 -5.62
CA SER A 141 -16.93 -0.80 -6.02
C SER A 141 -16.85 -1.70 -7.24
N PHE A 142 -17.60 -2.81 -7.24
CA PHE A 142 -17.69 -3.73 -8.36
C PHE A 142 -19.12 -4.27 -8.53
N GLU A 143 -19.39 -4.84 -9.69
CA GLU A 143 -20.69 -5.44 -10.01
C GLU A 143 -20.49 -6.90 -10.41
N VAL A 144 -21.27 -7.78 -9.78
CA VAL A 144 -21.42 -9.18 -10.21
C VAL A 144 -22.48 -9.24 -11.29
N LYS A 145 -22.06 -9.63 -12.50
CA LYS A 145 -22.91 -9.69 -13.70
C LYS A 145 -23.44 -11.10 -13.89
N ASP A 146 -24.52 -11.18 -14.67
CA ASP A 146 -25.14 -12.42 -15.12
C ASP A 146 -24.28 -13.13 -16.18
N THR A 147 -23.21 -13.79 -15.71
CA THR A 147 -22.28 -14.56 -16.54
C THR A 147 -21.57 -15.64 -15.72
N GLY A 148 -21.38 -16.82 -16.30
CA GLY A 148 -20.56 -17.90 -15.76
C GLY A 148 -19.04 -17.69 -15.94
N GLU A 149 -18.64 -16.64 -16.63
CA GLU A 149 -17.24 -16.24 -16.79
C GLU A 149 -16.67 -15.75 -15.46
N ILE A 150 -15.35 -15.92 -15.26
CA ILE A 150 -14.66 -15.39 -14.10
C ILE A 150 -14.56 -13.86 -14.22
N GLN A 151 -15.13 -13.14 -13.27
CA GLN A 151 -15.10 -11.69 -13.17
C GLN A 151 -13.98 -11.27 -12.22
N THR A 152 -13.03 -10.45 -12.69
CA THR A 152 -11.86 -10.07 -11.91
C THR A 152 -12.04 -8.70 -11.26
N VAL A 153 -11.71 -8.62 -9.96
CA VAL A 153 -11.65 -7.38 -9.17
C VAL A 153 -10.22 -7.25 -8.65
N VAL A 154 -9.60 -6.07 -8.81
CA VAL A 154 -8.24 -5.81 -8.34
C VAL A 154 -8.25 -4.62 -7.39
N MET A 155 -7.70 -4.81 -6.19
CA MET A 155 -7.42 -3.76 -5.23
C MET A 155 -5.92 -3.60 -5.08
N LYS A 156 -5.42 -2.36 -5.17
CA LYS A 156 -3.98 -2.06 -5.18
C LYS A 156 -3.57 -1.25 -3.96
N ASP A 157 -2.45 -1.61 -3.34
CA ASP A 157 -1.84 -0.84 -2.27
C ASP A 157 -0.54 -0.18 -2.72
N ASP A 158 -0.29 1.00 -2.18
CA ASP A 158 1.02 1.62 -2.20
C ASP A 158 1.75 1.36 -0.88
N THR A 159 3.07 1.51 -0.90
CA THR A 159 3.93 1.38 0.28
C THR A 159 4.03 2.72 1.01
N ALA A 160 4.21 2.67 2.33
CA ALA A 160 4.59 3.85 3.10
C ALA A 160 5.94 4.39 2.61
N LYS A 161 6.12 5.71 2.61
CA LYS A 161 7.34 6.38 2.17
C LYS A 161 8.00 7.12 3.33
N GLY A 162 9.29 7.33 3.22
CA GLY A 162 10.08 8.10 4.17
C GLY A 162 10.54 9.43 3.60
N LYS A 163 10.66 10.45 4.46
CA LYS A 163 11.14 11.77 4.13
C LYS A 163 12.12 12.27 5.19
N VAL A 164 13.28 12.75 4.77
CA VAL A 164 14.24 13.41 5.66
C VAL A 164 13.92 14.88 5.76
N ILE A 165 13.85 15.39 6.98
CA ILE A 165 13.78 16.81 7.32
C ILE A 165 15.12 17.18 7.94
N LEU A 166 15.78 18.19 7.42
CA LEU A 166 17.08 18.68 7.91
C LEU A 166 16.98 20.13 8.36
N ASN A 167 17.44 20.42 9.57
CA ASN A 167 17.65 21.75 10.09
C ASN A 167 19.13 21.93 10.45
N LYS A 168 19.75 22.95 9.90
CA LYS A 168 21.19 23.23 10.07
C LYS A 168 21.40 24.60 10.69
N THR A 169 22.11 24.64 11.82
CA THR A 169 22.39 25.88 12.55
C THR A 169 23.84 26.00 12.97
N ASP A 170 24.25 27.21 13.29
CA ASP A 170 25.51 27.52 13.98
C ASP A 170 25.39 27.03 15.44
N LYS A 171 26.35 26.28 15.91
CA LYS A 171 26.32 25.64 17.24
C LYS A 171 26.36 26.62 18.41
N GLU A 172 27.03 27.77 18.22
CA GLU A 172 27.20 28.77 19.28
C GLU A 172 26.03 29.76 19.33
N THR A 173 25.55 30.20 18.15
CA THR A 173 24.57 31.28 18.05
C THR A 173 23.13 30.74 17.82
N GLY A 174 23.00 29.53 17.30
CA GLY A 174 21.71 28.97 16.87
C GLY A 174 21.20 29.54 15.55
N GLU A 175 21.97 30.42 14.89
CA GLU A 175 21.56 31.04 13.63
C GLU A 175 21.51 29.99 12.48
N PRO A 176 20.53 30.09 11.57
CA PRO A 176 20.39 29.13 10.48
C PRO A 176 21.56 29.25 9.48
N LEU A 177 22.06 28.09 9.01
CA LEU A 177 23.13 28.01 8.03
C LEU A 177 22.57 27.69 6.64
N LYS A 178 22.54 28.71 5.78
CA LYS A 178 22.08 28.60 4.39
C LYS A 178 23.21 28.11 3.48
N GLY A 179 22.92 27.09 2.64
CA GLY A 179 23.81 26.66 1.55
C GLY A 179 24.74 25.50 1.93
N VAL A 180 24.56 24.91 3.09
CA VAL A 180 25.22 23.67 3.48
C VAL A 180 24.63 22.52 2.66
N GLU A 181 25.49 21.64 2.12
CA GLU A 181 25.09 20.54 1.24
C GLU A 181 25.32 19.20 1.94
N PHE A 182 24.29 18.34 1.84
CA PHE A 182 24.29 16.98 2.35
C PHE A 182 23.97 16.00 1.23
N GLU A 183 24.56 14.84 1.25
CA GLU A 183 24.19 13.71 0.41
C GLU A 183 23.37 12.71 1.21
N LEU A 184 22.21 12.33 0.66
CA LEU A 184 21.48 11.15 1.09
C LEU A 184 21.96 9.96 0.26
N ARG A 185 22.47 8.92 0.92
CA ARG A 185 23.07 7.73 0.31
C ARG A 185 22.32 6.45 0.69
N ASP A 186 22.35 5.47 -0.19
CA ASP A 186 21.88 4.11 0.15
C ASP A 186 22.92 3.34 0.99
N SER A 187 22.57 2.14 1.43
CA SER A 187 23.44 1.27 2.22
C SER A 187 24.71 0.80 1.50
N LYS A 188 24.83 1.07 0.20
CA LYS A 188 26.02 0.77 -0.61
C LYS A 188 26.89 2.02 -0.87
N GLY A 189 26.51 3.16 -0.29
CA GLY A 189 27.19 4.44 -0.45
C GLY A 189 26.85 5.18 -1.75
N LYS A 190 25.88 4.70 -2.53
CA LYS A 190 25.42 5.40 -3.73
C LYS A 190 24.64 6.65 -3.34
N VAL A 191 25.03 7.79 -3.88
CA VAL A 191 24.31 9.06 -3.72
C VAL A 191 22.96 8.96 -4.43
N LEU A 192 21.89 9.20 -3.68
CA LEU A 192 20.49 9.20 -4.17
C LEU A 192 20.02 10.64 -4.44
N GLU A 193 20.38 11.57 -3.55
CA GLU A 193 19.97 12.96 -3.62
C GLU A 193 21.00 13.85 -2.90
N THR A 194 21.11 15.10 -3.33
CA THR A 194 21.85 16.14 -2.62
C THR A 194 20.88 17.18 -2.08
N LEU A 195 20.86 17.36 -0.76
CA LEU A 195 20.07 18.34 -0.05
C LEU A 195 20.89 19.60 0.18
N LYS A 196 20.29 20.78 -0.02
CA LYS A 196 20.93 22.05 0.23
C LYS A 196 20.06 22.93 1.10
N THR A 197 20.59 23.39 2.22
CA THR A 197 19.85 24.21 3.16
C THR A 197 19.48 25.58 2.59
N ASP A 198 18.25 26.00 2.85
CA ASP A 198 17.68 27.29 2.46
C ASP A 198 18.06 28.41 3.45
N ALA A 199 17.41 29.60 3.35
CA ALA A 199 17.66 30.74 4.21
C ALA A 199 17.30 30.51 5.69
N ALA A 200 16.43 29.52 5.96
CA ALA A 200 16.06 29.10 7.30
C ALA A 200 16.95 27.97 7.84
N GLY A 201 17.98 27.57 7.09
CA GLY A 201 18.81 26.42 7.43
C GLY A 201 18.11 25.08 7.19
N HIS A 202 16.99 25.06 6.44
CA HIS A 202 16.11 23.93 6.25
C HIS A 202 16.31 23.27 4.89
N ALA A 203 16.18 21.94 4.85
CA ALA A 203 16.06 21.16 3.61
C ALA A 203 15.19 19.93 3.83
N GLU A 204 14.54 19.46 2.75
CA GLU A 204 13.73 18.25 2.75
C GLU A 204 14.17 17.34 1.60
N SER A 205 14.09 16.03 1.82
CA SER A 205 14.34 15.06 0.77
C SER A 205 13.10 14.77 -0.08
N SER A 206 13.29 14.15 -1.22
CA SER A 206 12.27 13.39 -1.92
C SER A 206 11.76 12.22 -1.05
N LEU A 207 10.73 11.54 -1.53
CA LEU A 207 10.17 10.35 -0.84
C LEU A 207 10.96 9.10 -1.20
N TYR A 208 11.26 8.28 -0.20
CA TYR A 208 12.03 7.04 -0.32
C TYR A 208 11.25 5.85 0.26
N GLU A 209 11.52 4.65 -0.26
CA GLU A 209 10.97 3.43 0.31
C GLU A 209 11.46 3.23 1.75
N ILE A 210 10.53 2.91 2.66
CA ILE A 210 10.88 2.66 4.06
C ILE A 210 11.42 1.25 4.30
N ALA A 211 11.14 0.32 3.38
CA ALA A 211 11.40 -1.09 3.56
C ALA A 211 11.85 -1.80 2.27
N GLU A 212 12.47 -2.95 2.44
CA GLU A 212 12.60 -3.97 1.41
C GLU A 212 11.36 -4.85 1.46
N TYR A 213 10.87 -5.25 0.28
CA TYR A 213 9.76 -6.19 0.13
C TYR A 213 10.24 -7.45 -0.57
N LYS A 214 9.73 -8.59 -0.14
CA LYS A 214 9.98 -9.88 -0.77
C LYS A 214 8.67 -10.67 -0.81
N ASP A 215 8.33 -11.15 -1.99
CA ASP A 215 7.08 -11.91 -2.24
C ASP A 215 5.85 -11.19 -1.68
N GLY A 216 5.74 -9.88 -1.92
CA GLY A 216 4.66 -9.02 -1.44
C GLY A 216 4.65 -8.74 0.06
N LYS A 217 5.70 -9.13 0.79
CA LYS A 217 5.80 -8.99 2.26
C LYS A 217 6.91 -8.04 2.66
N PHE A 218 6.69 -7.32 3.75
CA PHE A 218 7.73 -6.53 4.43
C PHE A 218 8.89 -7.44 4.85
N ALA A 219 10.08 -7.23 4.29
CA ALA A 219 11.27 -8.04 4.54
C ALA A 219 12.25 -7.40 5.52
N GLY A 220 12.14 -6.11 5.76
CA GLY A 220 12.98 -5.35 6.70
C GLY A 220 13.02 -3.88 6.33
N GLU A 221 13.46 -3.05 7.28
CA GLU A 221 13.61 -1.62 7.07
C GLU A 221 14.81 -1.32 6.17
N LYS A 222 14.65 -0.37 5.26
CA LYS A 222 15.75 0.18 4.47
C LYS A 222 16.57 1.16 5.31
N LYS A 223 17.90 1.09 5.14
CA LYS A 223 18.83 2.02 5.74
C LYS A 223 19.39 2.98 4.71
N TYR A 224 19.43 4.23 5.07
CA TYR A 224 20.06 5.31 4.32
C TYR A 224 21.02 6.05 5.23
N TYR A 225 21.87 6.89 4.64
CA TYR A 225 22.88 7.65 5.36
C TYR A 225 22.85 9.09 4.87
N LEU A 226 22.81 10.04 5.82
CA LEU A 226 22.90 11.47 5.56
C LEU A 226 24.30 11.94 5.95
N VAL A 227 24.99 12.57 5.02
CA VAL A 227 26.39 13.00 5.19
C VAL A 227 26.56 14.43 4.69
N GLU A 228 27.14 15.30 5.51
CA GLU A 228 27.51 16.64 5.07
C GLU A 228 28.73 16.58 4.12
N THR A 229 28.60 17.17 2.94
CA THR A 229 29.65 17.16 1.91
C THR A 229 30.20 18.52 1.63
N LYS A 230 29.50 19.59 2.05
CA LYS A 230 29.99 20.96 1.92
C LYS A 230 29.39 21.86 3.00
N THR A 231 30.23 22.55 3.71
CA THR A 231 29.83 23.59 4.67
C THR A 231 30.15 25.01 4.14
N LEU A 232 29.92 26.02 4.97
CA LEU A 232 30.19 27.41 4.68
C LEU A 232 31.64 27.79 5.03
N ASP A 233 32.16 28.85 4.39
CA ASP A 233 33.48 29.40 4.73
C ASP A 233 33.54 29.80 6.22
N GLY A 234 34.59 29.37 6.90
CA GLY A 234 34.77 29.63 8.34
C GLY A 234 34.12 28.61 9.26
N TYR A 235 33.49 27.57 8.75
CA TYR A 235 32.97 26.44 9.53
C TYR A 235 33.74 25.16 9.30
N THR A 236 33.78 24.29 10.27
CA THR A 236 34.34 22.95 10.15
C THR A 236 33.33 22.01 9.50
N LEU A 237 33.74 21.27 8.46
CA LEU A 237 32.90 20.24 7.83
C LEU A 237 32.71 19.08 8.81
N ASP A 238 31.48 18.64 9.00
CA ASP A 238 31.13 17.44 9.78
C ASP A 238 30.84 16.26 8.85
N GLU A 239 31.84 15.41 8.62
CA GLU A 239 31.73 14.22 7.77
C GLU A 239 31.10 13.03 8.47
N THR A 240 30.44 13.23 9.60
CA THR A 240 29.73 12.16 10.32
C THR A 240 28.60 11.59 9.46
N GLU A 241 28.58 10.26 9.32
CA GLU A 241 27.48 9.56 8.68
C GLU A 241 26.33 9.35 9.68
N HIS A 242 25.18 9.95 9.39
CA HIS A 242 23.97 9.78 10.19
C HIS A 242 23.08 8.70 9.56
N GLU A 243 22.86 7.59 10.27
CA GLU A 243 21.94 6.54 9.82
C GLU A 243 20.50 7.07 9.79
N VAL A 244 19.81 6.87 8.68
CA VAL A 244 18.40 7.22 8.45
C VAL A 244 17.60 5.94 8.31
N VAL A 245 16.67 5.70 9.24
CA VAL A 245 15.72 4.59 9.21
C VAL A 245 14.32 5.16 9.35
N PHE A 246 13.48 4.89 8.37
CA PHE A 246 12.07 5.26 8.42
C PHE A 246 11.26 4.11 9.02
N ALA A 247 11.04 4.13 10.32
CA ALA A 247 10.31 3.07 11.01
C ALA A 247 8.81 3.12 10.63
N TYR A 248 8.29 2.03 10.07
CA TYR A 248 6.86 1.92 9.77
C TYR A 248 6.01 2.14 11.02
N LYS A 249 5.00 2.99 10.95
CA LYS A 249 4.10 3.30 12.07
C LYS A 249 2.81 2.45 12.00
N ASP A 250 1.98 2.74 11.02
CA ASP A 250 0.69 2.12 10.78
C ASP A 250 0.25 2.30 9.32
N ASP A 251 -0.86 1.67 8.94
CA ASP A 251 -1.40 1.71 7.57
C ASP A 251 -2.14 3.01 7.23
N SER A 252 -2.27 3.93 8.18
CA SER A 252 -2.85 5.27 7.98
C SER A 252 -1.79 6.38 7.87
N THR A 253 -0.49 6.03 8.04
CA THR A 253 0.64 6.97 7.98
C THR A 253 1.40 6.81 6.65
N PRO A 254 1.02 7.54 5.58
CA PRO A 254 1.62 7.36 4.25
C PRO A 254 3.05 7.89 4.15
N ILE A 255 3.43 8.86 5.00
CA ILE A 255 4.77 9.45 5.03
C ILE A 255 5.31 9.43 6.44
N VAL A 256 6.47 8.81 6.61
CA VAL A 256 7.24 8.79 7.86
C VAL A 256 8.36 9.80 7.74
N GLU A 257 8.32 10.86 8.57
CA GLU A 257 9.35 11.89 8.60
C GLU A 257 10.39 11.57 9.67
N VAL A 258 11.68 11.77 9.33
CA VAL A 258 12.81 11.72 10.26
C VAL A 258 13.52 13.06 10.19
N THR A 259 13.61 13.75 11.33
CA THR A 259 14.23 15.07 11.44
C THR A 259 15.64 14.98 12.00
N PHE A 260 16.56 15.66 11.37
CA PHE A 260 17.94 15.88 11.81
C PHE A 260 18.14 17.35 12.14
N ASP A 261 18.39 17.67 13.40
CA ASP A 261 18.80 18.98 13.87
C ASP A 261 20.32 18.95 14.06
N LEU A 262 21.07 19.46 13.07
CA LEU A 262 22.53 19.38 13.01
C LEU A 262 23.14 20.79 13.13
N THR A 263 24.33 20.84 13.74
CA THR A 263 25.06 22.09 13.92
C THR A 263 26.46 22.04 13.30
N ASN A 264 27.03 23.18 12.91
CA ASN A 264 28.44 23.29 12.61
C ASN A 264 29.13 24.25 13.57
N ASP A 265 30.40 23.90 13.92
CA ASP A 265 31.29 24.72 14.70
C ASP A 265 32.22 25.55 13.80
N LYS A 266 32.63 26.71 14.30
CA LYS A 266 33.80 27.42 13.76
C LYS A 266 35.07 26.86 14.38
N PRO A 267 36.20 26.79 13.60
CA PRO A 267 37.47 26.38 14.16
C PRO A 267 37.86 27.26 15.36
N GLU A 268 38.31 26.63 16.44
CA GLU A 268 38.85 27.39 17.58
C GLU A 268 40.04 28.23 17.09
N VAL A 269 39.96 29.54 17.27
CA VAL A 269 41.11 30.43 17.08
C VAL A 269 42.06 30.17 18.24
N PRO A 270 43.32 29.74 17.99
CA PRO A 270 44.26 29.56 19.08
C PRO A 270 44.38 30.88 19.83
N GLN A 271 44.05 30.90 21.11
CA GLN A 271 44.34 32.04 21.96
C GLN A 271 45.87 32.21 22.02
N THR A 272 46.41 33.21 21.33
CA THR A 272 47.74 33.68 21.59
C THR A 272 47.70 34.26 23.00
N THR A 273 48.25 33.51 23.96
CA THR A 273 48.60 34.07 25.27
C THR A 273 49.64 35.16 25.00
N GLU A 274 49.23 36.41 24.92
CA GLU A 274 50.17 37.54 25.05
C GLU A 274 50.88 37.39 26.40
N GLY A 275 52.13 36.94 26.33
CA GLY A 275 53.02 36.97 27.49
C GLY A 275 53.13 38.41 27.99
N THR A 276 52.69 38.64 29.20
CA THR A 276 52.87 39.90 29.92
C THR A 276 54.35 40.31 29.82
N PRO A 277 54.74 41.55 29.36
CA PRO A 277 56.11 42.01 29.34
C PRO A 277 56.63 42.10 30.78
N GLY A 278 57.59 41.24 31.10
CA GLY A 278 58.25 41.28 32.40
C GLY A 278 58.95 42.60 32.55
N THR A 279 58.64 43.38 33.59
CA THR A 279 59.33 44.57 34.07
C THR A 279 60.74 44.26 34.30
N PRO A 280 61.74 45.07 33.78
CA PRO A 280 63.17 44.88 34.09
C PRO A 280 63.43 45.32 35.55
N SER A 281 63.85 44.38 36.36
CA SER A 281 64.36 44.63 37.70
C SER A 281 65.80 45.23 37.58
N ALA A 282 65.92 46.49 37.98
CA ALA A 282 67.22 47.16 38.18
C ALA A 282 67.93 46.56 39.42
N GLY A 283 68.95 45.83 39.23
CA GLY A 283 69.88 45.36 40.30
C GLY A 283 71.26 45.94 40.18
N ASN A 284 71.63 46.66 41.19
CA ASN A 284 72.81 47.43 41.47
C ASN A 284 74.15 46.62 41.37
N PRO A 285 75.30 47.24 41.01
CA PRO A 285 76.63 46.62 40.98
C PRO A 285 77.26 46.58 42.37
N LYS A 286 77.86 45.45 42.76
CA LYS A 286 78.89 45.41 43.80
C LYS A 286 80.16 44.86 43.30
N THR A 287 81.15 45.74 43.41
CA THR A 287 82.63 45.59 43.33
C THR A 287 83.19 44.67 44.40
N GLY A 288 84.35 44.10 44.12
CA GLY A 288 85.25 43.48 45.05
C GLY A 288 85.65 42.08 44.60
N ASP A 289 86.69 41.93 44.06
CA ASP A 289 88.15 42.02 44.34
C ASP A 289 88.71 40.69 44.82
N GLU A 290 89.77 40.32 44.20
CA GLU A 290 91.01 39.64 44.63
C GLU A 290 91.02 38.13 44.82
N THR A 291 91.76 37.51 44.00
CA THR A 291 93.11 36.86 44.19
C THR A 291 93.10 35.40 44.61
N ASN A 292 93.93 34.76 43.84
CA ASN A 292 95.04 33.85 44.08
C ASN A 292 94.83 32.35 43.95
N LEU A 293 95.52 31.83 43.00
CA LEU A 293 96.71 30.88 43.08
C LEU A 293 96.37 29.47 43.60
N TRP A 294 96.49 28.54 42.79
CA TRP A 294 97.54 27.53 42.47
C TRP A 294 97.00 26.57 41.45
#